data_53742dc5e2fa251a071083552a6c601b
#
_entry.id   53742dc5e2fa251a071083552a6c601b
#
_cell.length_a   1.000
_cell.length_b   1.000
_cell.length_c   1.000
_cell.angle_alpha   90.00
_cell.angle_beta   90.00
_cell.angle_gamma   90.00
#
_symmetry.space_group_name_H-M   'P 1'
#
loop_
_entity.id
_entity.type
_entity.pdbx_description
1 polymer ?
#
loop_
_entity_poly.entity_id
_entity_poly.type
_entity_poly.pdbx_seq_one_letter_code
_entity_poly.pdbx_strand_id
1 'polypeptide(L)' 'PGGVPVATVALNGAKNAGLLAIQMLSTGDKRLIGKLKSYKEELKNQVLKKVDKGLE' A
#
# COMPACT_ATOMS: atom_id res chain seq x y z
N PRO A 1 -20.10 -9.49 7.76
CA PRO A 1 -19.25 -8.84 7.17
C PRO A 1 -17.96 -8.69 7.73
N GLY A 2 -17.17 -9.55 7.64
CA GLY A 2 -15.84 -9.37 8.02
C GLY A 2 -15.20 -8.32 7.19
N GLY A 3 -14.06 -7.95 7.52
CA GLY A 3 -13.36 -6.99 6.75
C GLY A 3 -12.84 -7.57 5.46
N VAL A 4 -12.14 -6.76 4.74
CA VAL A 4 -11.50 -7.17 3.51
C VAL A 4 -10.35 -8.11 3.88
N PRO A 5 -10.21 -9.24 3.19
CA PRO A 5 -9.12 -10.16 3.48
C PRO A 5 -7.75 -9.49 3.36
N VAL A 6 -6.82 -9.93 4.19
CA VAL A 6 -5.46 -9.39 4.19
C VAL A 6 -4.82 -9.48 2.80
N ALA A 7 -5.04 -10.61 2.11
CA ALA A 7 -4.49 -10.78 0.77
C ALA A 7 -5.01 -9.74 -0.21
N THR A 8 -6.29 -9.39 -0.11
CA THR A 8 -6.87 -8.38 -0.98
C THR A 8 -6.29 -7.00 -0.68
N VAL A 9 -6.13 -6.67 0.58
CA VAL A 9 -5.53 -5.39 0.98
C VAL A 9 -4.11 -5.30 0.45
N ALA A 10 -3.34 -6.37 0.61
CA ALA A 10 -1.95 -6.39 0.15
C ALA A 10 -1.86 -6.27 -1.36
N LEU A 11 -2.75 -6.96 -2.08
CA LEU A 11 -2.73 -6.93 -3.53
C LEU A 11 -3.09 -5.55 -4.07
N ASN A 12 -4.14 -4.94 -3.52
CA ASN A 12 -4.54 -3.61 -3.94
C ASN A 12 -3.46 -2.59 -3.62
N GLY A 13 -2.83 -2.74 -2.45
CA GLY A 13 -1.75 -1.85 -2.05
C GLY A 13 -0.55 -1.96 -2.96
N ALA A 14 -0.20 -3.19 -3.36
CA ALA A 14 0.92 -3.39 -4.27
C ALA A 14 0.64 -2.76 -5.63
N LYS A 15 -0.59 -2.90 -6.12
CA LYS A 15 -0.99 -2.30 -7.39
C LYS A 15 -0.88 -0.78 -7.32
N ASN A 16 -1.40 -0.18 -6.24
CA ASN A 16 -1.38 1.27 -6.10
C ASN A 16 0.03 1.80 -5.92
N ALA A 17 0.88 1.08 -5.18
CA ALA A 17 2.28 1.47 -5.04
C ALA A 17 2.99 1.41 -6.38
N GLY A 18 2.67 0.40 -7.19
CA GLY A 18 3.23 0.28 -8.53
C GLY A 18 2.84 1.44 -9.43
N LEU A 19 1.57 1.84 -9.37
CA LEU A 19 1.10 2.97 -10.15
C LEU A 19 1.81 4.26 -9.74
N LEU A 20 2.02 4.45 -8.45
CA LEU A 20 2.71 5.63 -7.95
C LEU A 20 4.18 5.64 -8.41
N ALA A 21 4.81 4.47 -8.40
CA ALA A 21 6.19 4.35 -8.86
C ALA A 21 6.30 4.65 -10.35
N ILE A 22 5.34 4.18 -11.13
CA ILE A 22 5.30 4.47 -12.57
C ILE A 22 5.14 5.96 -12.80
N GLN A 23 4.27 6.60 -12.03
CA GLN A 23 4.07 8.04 -12.14
C GLN A 23 5.36 8.80 -11.84
N MET A 24 6.07 8.37 -10.80
CA MET A 24 7.34 8.98 -10.43
C MET A 24 8.35 8.87 -11.57
N LEU A 25 8.46 7.69 -12.16
CA LEU A 25 9.39 7.46 -13.26
C LEU A 25 9.01 8.27 -14.49
N SER A 26 7.71 8.37 -14.78
CA SER A 26 7.22 9.08 -15.96
C SER A 26 7.40 10.57 -15.86
N THR A 27 7.21 11.13 -14.68
CA THR A 27 7.23 12.57 -14.50
C THR A 27 8.56 13.10 -13.98
N GLY A 28 9.39 12.22 -13.40
CA GLY A 28 10.64 12.64 -12.77
C GLY A 28 10.41 13.44 -11.51
N ASP A 29 9.19 13.43 -10.96
CA ASP A 29 8.86 14.23 -9.78
C ASP A 29 9.37 13.55 -8.51
N LYS A 30 10.45 14.08 -7.97
CA LYS A 30 11.08 13.47 -6.79
C LYS A 30 10.24 13.56 -5.53
N ARG A 31 9.24 14.45 -5.51
CA ARG A 31 8.34 14.55 -4.35
C ARG A 31 7.52 13.27 -4.19
N LEU A 32 7.33 12.53 -5.27
CA LEU A 32 6.58 11.29 -5.23
C LEU A 32 7.31 10.20 -4.46
N ILE A 33 8.63 10.33 -4.26
CA ILE A 33 9.39 9.37 -3.45
C ILE A 33 8.86 9.37 -2.03
N GLY A 34 8.66 10.56 -1.45
CA GLY A 34 8.12 10.69 -0.11
C GLY A 34 6.72 10.11 0.00
N LYS A 35 5.89 10.40 -1.00
CA LYS A 35 4.53 9.86 -1.07
C LYS A 35 4.55 8.34 -1.12
N LEU A 36 5.41 7.77 -1.94
CA LEU A 36 5.51 6.33 -2.06
C LEU A 36 5.94 5.69 -0.75
N LYS A 37 6.91 6.28 -0.08
CA LYS A 37 7.37 5.77 1.22
C LYS A 37 6.26 5.83 2.25
N SER A 38 5.54 6.94 2.33
CA SER A 38 4.43 7.09 3.28
C SER A 38 3.33 6.08 2.99
N TYR A 39 3.01 5.90 1.73
CA TYR A 39 1.97 4.98 1.32
C TYR A 39 2.32 3.54 1.72
N LYS A 40 3.57 3.15 1.47
CA LYS A 40 4.03 1.81 1.81
C LYS A 40 4.02 1.58 3.31
N GLU A 41 4.36 2.59 4.08
CA GLU A 41 4.33 2.49 5.54
C GLU A 41 2.91 2.33 6.05
N GLU A 42 1.98 3.11 5.51
CA GLU A 42 0.56 2.98 5.86
C GLU A 42 0.02 1.60 5.51
N LEU A 43 0.37 1.11 4.35
CA LEU A 43 -0.07 -0.20 3.90
C LEU A 43 0.45 -1.29 4.82
N LYS A 44 1.71 -1.18 5.20
CA LYS A 44 2.31 -2.12 6.13
C LYS A 44 1.55 -2.14 7.46
N ASN A 45 1.23 -0.95 7.97
CA ASN A 45 0.51 -0.83 9.24
C ASN A 45 -0.91 -1.40 9.14
N GLN A 46 -1.58 -1.19 8.02
CA GLN A 46 -2.91 -1.74 7.80
C GLN A 46 -2.89 -3.27 7.77
N VAL A 47 -1.90 -3.84 7.09
CA VAL A 47 -1.77 -5.29 7.01
C VAL A 47 -1.46 -5.87 8.38
N LEU A 48 -0.55 -5.25 9.13
CA LEU A 48 -0.21 -5.70 10.47
C LEU A 48 -1.40 -5.63 11.41
N LYS A 49 -2.22 -4.59 11.30
CA LYS A 49 -3.42 -4.48 12.10
C LYS A 49 -4.38 -5.63 11.85
N LYS A 50 -4.57 -5.99 10.60
CA LYS A 50 -5.48 -7.07 10.26
C LYS A 50 -4.94 -8.41 10.74
N VAL A 51 -3.65 -8.61 10.67
CA VAL A 51 -3.03 -9.83 11.16
C VAL A 51 -3.20 -9.93 12.68
N ASP A 52 -3.00 -8.80 13.39
CA ASP A 52 -3.15 -8.76 14.84
C ASP A 52 -4.55 -9.11 15.31
N LYS A 53 -5.55 -8.72 14.53
CA LYS A 53 -6.94 -8.98 14.89
C LYS A 53 -7.40 -10.36 14.49
N GLY A 54 -6.50 -11.16 14.00
CA GLY A 54 -6.86 -12.46 13.50
C GLY A 54 -7.07 -12.38 12.01
N LEU A 55 -6.89 -13.48 11.36
CA LEU A 55 -6.99 -13.50 9.90
C LEU A 55 -8.42 -13.34 9.45
N GLU A 56 -8.62 -12.47 8.55
CA GLU A 56 -9.94 -12.21 7.99
C GLU A 56 -10.02 -12.77 6.59
#